data_b61e0bb4e397a68ab24922080586da81
#
_entry.id   b61e0bb4e397a68ab24922080586da81
#
_cell.length_a   1.000
_cell.length_b   1.000
_cell.length_c   1.000
_cell.angle_alpha   90.00
_cell.angle_beta   90.00
_cell.angle_gamma   90.00
#
_symmetry.space_group_name_H-M   'P 1'
#
loop_
_entity.id
_entity.type
_entity.pdbx_description
1 polymer ?
#
loop_
_entity_poly.entity_id
_entity_poly.type
_entity_poly.pdbx_seq_one_letter_code
_entity_poly.pdbx_strand_id
1 'polypeptide(L)'
;MSITLRPADRCRYDIVSLGEVMLRLDPRERRIRTAKSFDVWEGGGEYNVGRGLSRVFGKRAAVITGLVDDPVGHLVGDLITAGGVDDQFITWVPSDGVGRTVRTGLNFTERGFGVRGAVGVSDRGLSLIHI
;
A
#
# COMPACT_ATOMS: atom_id res chain seq x y z
N MET A 1 -32.44 4.71 -11.78
CA MET A 1 -31.21 5.29 -12.36
C MET A 1 -30.41 4.15 -12.96
N SER A 2 -30.22 4.08 -14.29
CA SER A 2 -29.38 3.04 -14.91
C SER A 2 -27.95 3.57 -15.02
N ILE A 3 -26.99 2.81 -14.52
CA ILE A 3 -25.55 3.12 -14.67
C ILE A 3 -25.11 2.60 -16.04
N THR A 4 -24.64 3.51 -16.90
CA THR A 4 -24.07 3.12 -18.18
C THR A 4 -22.56 2.95 -18.00
N LEU A 5 -22.07 1.71 -18.16
CA LEU A 5 -20.65 1.41 -18.11
C LEU A 5 -20.01 1.67 -19.47
N ARG A 6 -18.79 2.21 -19.47
CA ARG A 6 -17.98 2.31 -20.67
C ARG A 6 -17.51 0.91 -21.09
N PRO A 7 -17.46 0.61 -22.40
CA PRO A 7 -16.82 -0.60 -22.90
C PRO A 7 -15.34 -0.67 -22.47
N ALA A 8 -14.86 -1.87 -22.14
CA ALA A 8 -13.52 -2.07 -21.61
C ALA A 8 -12.40 -1.62 -22.57
N ASP A 9 -12.63 -1.72 -23.88
CA ASP A 9 -11.73 -1.26 -24.94
C ASP A 9 -11.57 0.27 -25.00
N ARG A 10 -12.51 1.01 -24.39
CA ARG A 10 -12.47 2.48 -24.25
C ARG A 10 -11.99 2.96 -22.89
N CYS A 11 -11.58 2.05 -22.02
CA CYS A 11 -11.05 2.37 -20.70
C CYS A 11 -9.54 2.13 -20.67
N ARG A 12 -8.76 3.07 -20.12
CA ARG A 12 -7.32 2.89 -19.87
C ARG A 12 -7.08 1.86 -18.77
N TYR A 13 -7.92 1.84 -17.76
CA TYR A 13 -7.86 0.91 -16.62
C TYR A 13 -9.17 0.16 -16.48
N ASP A 14 -9.06 -1.07 -15.99
CA ASP A 14 -10.19 -1.89 -15.58
C ASP A 14 -10.60 -1.58 -14.15
N ILE A 15 -9.62 -1.13 -13.33
CA ILE A 15 -9.83 -0.66 -11.95
C ILE A 15 -8.85 0.46 -11.61
N VAL A 16 -9.35 1.44 -10.86
CA VAL A 16 -8.54 2.46 -10.18
C VAL A 16 -8.89 2.43 -8.71
N SER A 17 -7.92 2.13 -7.86
CA SER A 17 -8.07 2.12 -6.41
C SER A 17 -7.75 3.50 -5.84
N LEU A 18 -8.57 3.98 -4.92
CA LEU A 18 -8.32 5.22 -4.18
C LEU A 18 -8.16 4.88 -2.71
N GLY A 19 -6.99 5.07 -2.16
CA GLY A 19 -6.72 4.77 -0.75
C GLY A 19 -5.26 4.89 -0.37
N GLU A 20 -4.98 4.66 0.91
CA GLU A 20 -3.62 4.69 1.43
C GLU A 20 -2.88 3.40 1.11
N VAL A 21 -1.62 3.55 0.69
CA VAL A 21 -0.66 2.44 0.62
C VAL A 21 0.42 2.64 1.67
N MET A 22 0.57 1.65 2.54
CA MET A 22 1.50 1.66 3.67
C MET A 22 2.67 0.73 3.42
N LEU A 23 3.78 0.98 4.11
CA LEU A 23 4.85 0.00 4.24
C LEU A 23 4.49 -1.02 5.32
N ARG A 24 4.35 -2.28 4.92
CA ARG A 24 4.13 -3.40 5.83
C ARG A 24 5.46 -4.04 6.21
N LEU A 25 5.67 -4.23 7.51
CA LEU A 25 6.84 -4.87 8.10
C LEU A 25 6.43 -6.23 8.70
N ASP A 26 6.98 -7.30 8.13
CA ASP A 26 6.69 -8.69 8.50
C ASP A 26 7.93 -9.30 9.21
N PRO A 27 7.83 -9.66 10.51
CA PRO A 27 8.95 -10.25 11.25
C PRO A 27 9.15 -11.74 10.91
N ARG A 28 8.51 -12.24 9.85
CA ARG A 28 8.49 -13.66 9.45
C ARG A 28 7.87 -14.54 10.55
N GLU A 29 8.64 -15.48 11.09
CA GLU A 29 8.19 -16.40 12.14
C GLU A 29 8.36 -15.82 13.56
N ARG A 30 9.04 -14.68 13.66
CA ARG A 30 9.30 -14.01 14.95
C ARG A 30 8.13 -13.15 15.38
N ARG A 31 8.15 -12.71 16.64
CA ARG A 31 7.29 -11.64 17.13
C ARG A 31 7.93 -10.28 16.83
N ILE A 32 7.12 -9.23 16.69
CA ILE A 32 7.60 -7.85 16.50
C ILE A 32 8.63 -7.49 17.57
N ARG A 33 8.33 -7.76 18.85
CA ARG A 33 9.22 -7.43 19.99
C ARG A 33 10.55 -8.20 20.04
N THR A 34 10.71 -9.25 19.26
CA THR A 34 11.94 -10.08 19.22
C THR A 34 12.59 -10.07 17.83
N ALA A 35 12.01 -9.35 16.88
CA ALA A 35 12.54 -9.26 15.53
C ALA A 35 13.81 -8.40 15.50
N LYS A 36 14.78 -8.85 14.73
CA LYS A 36 16.01 -8.09 14.39
C LYS A 36 16.03 -7.69 12.92
N SER A 37 15.06 -8.17 12.14
CA SER A 37 14.87 -7.87 10.72
C SER A 37 13.39 -8.04 10.36
N PHE A 38 12.97 -7.36 9.32
CA PHE A 38 11.63 -7.45 8.76
C PHE A 38 11.73 -7.59 7.24
N ASP A 39 10.88 -8.42 6.66
CA ASP A 39 10.57 -8.32 5.24
C ASP A 39 9.61 -7.15 5.05
N VAL A 40 9.81 -6.40 3.98
CA VAL A 40 8.98 -5.24 3.67
C VAL A 40 8.09 -5.52 2.46
N TRP A 41 6.86 -5.08 2.56
CA TRP A 41 5.83 -5.20 1.52
C TRP A 41 5.00 -3.93 1.49
N GLU A 42 4.43 -3.64 0.35
CA GLU A 42 3.38 -2.64 0.24
C GLU A 42 2.03 -3.23 0.65
N GLY A 43 1.12 -2.41 1.16
CA GLY A 43 -0.22 -2.87 1.53
C GLY A 43 -1.19 -1.74 1.80
N GLY A 44 -2.43 -1.99 1.45
CA GLY A 44 -3.58 -1.12 1.65
C GLY A 44 -4.81 -1.86 1.18
N GLY A 45 -5.97 -1.68 1.80
CA GLY A 45 -7.18 -2.46 1.48
C GLY A 45 -7.53 -2.37 0.01
N GLU A 46 -7.68 -1.17 -0.49
CA GLU A 46 -8.07 -0.86 -1.87
C GLU A 46 -6.96 -1.24 -2.85
N TYR A 47 -5.71 -0.93 -2.50
CA TYR A 47 -4.54 -1.30 -3.30
C TYR A 47 -4.42 -2.83 -3.47
N ASN A 48 -4.62 -3.60 -2.40
CA ASN A 48 -4.54 -5.07 -2.44
C ASN A 48 -5.52 -5.68 -3.44
N VAL A 49 -6.72 -5.09 -3.59
CA VAL A 49 -7.69 -5.50 -4.61
C VAL A 49 -7.15 -5.22 -6.01
N GLY A 50 -6.66 -4.01 -6.26
CA GLY A 50 -6.07 -3.63 -7.56
C GLY A 50 -4.90 -4.53 -7.94
N ARG A 51 -3.97 -4.76 -6.99
CA ARG A 51 -2.84 -5.66 -7.16
C ARG A 51 -3.26 -7.09 -7.46
N GLY A 52 -4.24 -7.62 -6.71
CA GLY A 52 -4.78 -8.96 -6.92
C GLY A 52 -5.39 -9.10 -8.32
N LEU A 53 -6.18 -8.12 -8.75
CA LEU A 53 -6.79 -8.12 -10.09
C LEU A 53 -5.73 -8.03 -11.20
N SER A 54 -4.67 -7.23 -11.00
CA SER A 54 -3.57 -7.14 -11.96
C SER A 54 -2.80 -8.46 -12.04
N ARG A 55 -2.32 -8.98 -10.91
CA ARG A 55 -1.41 -10.13 -10.88
C ARG A 55 -2.08 -11.46 -11.17
N VAL A 56 -3.34 -11.64 -10.77
CA VAL A 56 -4.05 -12.93 -10.91
C VAL A 56 -4.90 -12.96 -12.18
N PHE A 57 -5.53 -11.84 -12.55
CA PHE A 57 -6.48 -11.78 -13.64
C PHE A 57 -6.00 -10.93 -14.82
N GLY A 58 -4.77 -10.43 -14.80
CA GLY A 58 -4.19 -9.62 -15.88
C GLY A 58 -4.95 -8.32 -16.17
N LYS A 59 -5.63 -7.76 -15.16
CA LYS A 59 -6.39 -6.52 -15.31
C LYS A 59 -5.46 -5.30 -15.23
N ARG A 60 -5.80 -4.26 -15.99
CA ARG A 60 -5.10 -2.99 -15.95
C ARG A 60 -5.54 -2.23 -14.70
N ALA A 61 -4.66 -2.14 -13.71
CA ALA A 61 -4.94 -1.52 -12.43
C ALA A 61 -4.06 -0.28 -12.23
N ALA A 62 -4.63 0.75 -11.60
CA ALA A 62 -3.90 1.91 -11.12
C ALA A 62 -4.30 2.24 -9.68
N VAL A 63 -3.46 3.00 -8.98
CA VAL A 63 -3.76 3.49 -7.63
C VAL A 63 -3.67 5.01 -7.58
N ILE A 64 -4.64 5.64 -6.92
CA ILE A 64 -4.60 7.05 -6.52
C ILE A 64 -4.25 7.04 -5.04
N THR A 65 -3.08 7.55 -4.69
CA THR A 65 -2.59 7.61 -3.30
C THR A 65 -1.63 8.77 -3.12
N GLY A 66 -1.37 9.15 -1.88
CA GLY A 66 -0.28 10.06 -1.53
C GLY A 66 0.87 9.29 -0.92
N LEU A 67 2.10 9.62 -1.29
CA LEU A 67 3.31 9.12 -0.66
C LEU A 67 4.21 10.30 -0.27
N VAL A 68 5.02 10.09 0.76
CA VAL A 68 6.01 11.08 1.18
C VAL A 68 7.19 11.05 0.23
N ASP A 69 7.68 12.22 -0.18
CA ASP A 69 8.87 12.34 -1.02
C ASP A 69 10.14 12.15 -0.18
N ASP A 70 10.37 10.90 0.20
CA ASP A 70 11.54 10.43 0.94
C ASP A 70 11.88 8.97 0.54
N PRO A 71 13.03 8.44 0.97
CA PRO A 71 13.43 7.07 0.60
C PRO A 71 12.41 5.98 0.99
N VAL A 72 11.63 6.18 2.06
CA VAL A 72 10.61 5.20 2.47
C VAL A 72 9.38 5.27 1.58
N GLY A 73 8.92 6.46 1.24
CA GLY A 73 7.83 6.65 0.28
C GLY A 73 8.20 6.12 -1.11
N HIS A 74 9.41 6.38 -1.58
CA HIS A 74 9.91 5.84 -2.85
C HIS A 74 10.00 4.31 -2.84
N LEU A 75 10.41 3.69 -1.73
CA LEU A 75 10.35 2.23 -1.59
C LEU A 75 8.92 1.70 -1.77
N VAL A 76 7.92 2.35 -1.19
CA VAL A 76 6.51 1.97 -1.39
C VAL A 76 6.10 2.13 -2.85
N GLY A 77 6.49 3.22 -3.52
CA GLY A 77 6.23 3.44 -4.94
C GLY A 77 6.82 2.33 -5.83
N ASP A 78 8.08 1.98 -5.60
CA ASP A 78 8.76 0.90 -6.32
C ASP A 78 8.05 -0.46 -6.11
N LEU A 79 7.60 -0.74 -4.89
CA LEU A 79 6.85 -1.95 -4.58
C LEU A 79 5.47 -1.96 -5.28
N ILE A 80 4.78 -0.81 -5.36
CA ILE A 80 3.52 -0.68 -6.12
C ILE A 80 3.74 -1.05 -7.59
N THR A 81 4.76 -0.46 -8.22
CA THR A 81 5.12 -0.75 -9.61
C THR A 81 5.49 -2.23 -9.79
N ALA A 82 6.32 -2.79 -8.91
CA ALA A 82 6.64 -4.21 -8.89
C ALA A 82 5.41 -5.10 -8.68
N GLY A 83 4.40 -4.60 -7.98
CA GLY A 83 3.10 -5.24 -7.79
C GLY A 83 2.24 -5.29 -9.06
N GLY A 84 2.64 -4.60 -10.13
CA GLY A 84 1.91 -4.54 -11.40
C GLY A 84 0.73 -3.56 -11.40
N VAL A 85 0.77 -2.56 -10.54
CA VAL A 85 -0.20 -1.48 -10.46
C VAL A 85 0.45 -0.19 -10.96
N ASP A 86 -0.24 0.53 -11.83
CA ASP A 86 0.25 1.80 -12.39
C ASP A 86 0.25 2.87 -11.28
N ASP A 87 1.39 3.54 -11.12
CA ASP A 87 1.71 4.49 -10.06
C ASP A 87 1.59 5.96 -10.50
N GLN A 88 1.20 6.23 -11.75
CA GLN A 88 1.18 7.58 -12.31
C GLN A 88 0.32 8.60 -11.56
N PHE A 89 -0.61 8.13 -10.72
CA PHE A 89 -1.49 8.97 -9.91
C PHE A 89 -1.04 9.09 -8.46
N ILE A 90 0.22 8.78 -8.17
CA ILE A 90 0.81 9.05 -6.86
C ILE A 90 1.04 10.56 -6.73
N THR A 91 0.51 11.13 -5.65
CA THR A 91 0.82 12.49 -5.22
C THR A 91 1.97 12.47 -4.24
N TRP A 92 3.09 13.05 -4.62
CA TRP A 92 4.28 13.14 -3.78
C TRP A 92 4.19 14.36 -2.86
N VAL A 93 4.31 14.14 -1.56
CA VAL A 93 4.23 15.18 -0.53
C VAL A 93 5.62 15.42 0.06
N PRO A 94 6.12 16.66 0.07
CA PRO A 94 7.44 16.96 0.58
C PRO A 94 7.65 16.48 2.02
N SER A 95 8.79 15.83 2.28
CA SER A 95 9.22 15.41 3.60
C SER A 95 9.85 16.58 4.37
N ASP A 96 9.57 16.65 5.68
CA ASP A 96 10.28 17.57 6.59
C ASP A 96 11.55 16.94 7.18
N GLY A 97 11.92 15.74 6.73
CA GLY A 97 13.09 14.97 7.16
C GLY A 97 12.97 14.28 8.52
N VAL A 98 11.91 14.54 9.27
CA VAL A 98 11.71 13.99 10.63
C VAL A 98 10.28 13.50 10.90
N GLY A 99 9.38 13.64 9.93
CA GLY A 99 8.01 13.14 10.00
C GLY A 99 7.12 13.85 11.02
N ARG A 100 7.28 15.15 11.21
CA ARG A 100 6.42 15.96 12.10
C ARG A 100 5.12 16.38 11.43
N THR A 101 5.15 16.61 10.12
CA THR A 101 4.01 17.08 9.34
C THR A 101 3.33 15.95 8.59
N VAL A 102 4.12 15.04 8.04
CA VAL A 102 3.64 13.88 7.27
C VAL A 102 4.61 12.72 7.41
N ARG A 103 4.09 11.49 7.42
CA ARG A 103 4.88 10.26 7.46
C ARG A 103 4.25 9.19 6.56
N THR A 104 5.09 8.32 6.01
CA THR A 104 4.60 7.08 5.40
C THR A 104 3.98 6.19 6.47
N GLY A 105 2.75 5.73 6.24
CA GLY A 105 2.07 4.83 7.16
C GLY A 105 2.82 3.50 7.27
N LEU A 106 2.98 2.99 8.49
CA LEU A 106 3.62 1.71 8.78
C LEU A 106 2.60 0.71 9.34
N ASN A 107 2.74 -0.54 8.96
CA ASN A 107 1.96 -1.64 9.49
C ASN A 107 2.86 -2.83 9.83
N PHE A 108 3.03 -3.10 11.11
CA PHE A 108 3.73 -4.28 11.59
C PHE A 108 2.72 -5.42 11.73
N THR A 109 3.02 -6.58 11.12
CA THR A 109 2.08 -7.71 11.12
C THR A 109 2.78 -9.00 11.52
N GLU A 110 2.47 -9.52 12.71
CA GLU A 110 2.86 -10.88 13.11
C GLU A 110 1.94 -11.91 12.46
N ARG A 111 2.50 -12.95 11.90
CA ARG A 111 1.74 -14.09 11.40
C ARG A 111 1.17 -14.92 12.55
N GLY A 112 -0.03 -15.47 12.34
CA GLY A 112 -0.59 -16.47 13.23
C GLY A 112 0.04 -17.84 12.96
N PHE A 113 0.34 -18.60 14.03
CA PHE A 113 0.84 -19.98 13.96
C PHE A 113 0.16 -20.84 15.00
N GLY A 114 -0.56 -21.88 14.57
CA GLY A 114 -1.30 -22.77 15.47
C GLY A 114 -2.26 -21.99 16.38
N VAL A 115 -2.09 -22.11 17.69
CA VAL A 115 -2.92 -21.39 18.68
C VAL A 115 -2.54 -19.91 18.84
N ARG A 116 -1.43 -19.47 18.25
CA ARG A 116 -1.02 -18.06 18.26
C ARG A 116 -1.77 -17.28 17.19
N GLY A 117 -2.62 -16.35 17.60
CA GLY A 117 -3.27 -15.43 16.70
C GLY A 117 -2.29 -14.48 15.98
N ALA A 118 -2.68 -13.95 14.82
CA ALA A 118 -1.99 -12.86 14.18
C ALA A 118 -2.12 -11.57 15.01
N VAL A 119 -1.07 -10.74 15.01
CA VAL A 119 -1.07 -9.44 15.70
C VAL A 119 -0.65 -8.38 14.73
N GLY A 120 -1.45 -7.30 14.65
CA GLY A 120 -1.14 -6.12 13.84
C GLY A 120 -0.94 -4.89 14.71
N VAL A 121 0.07 -4.08 14.37
CA VAL A 121 0.29 -2.77 14.97
C VAL A 121 0.47 -1.77 13.83
N SER A 122 -0.39 -0.76 13.77
CA SER A 122 -0.32 0.27 12.73
C SER A 122 0.13 1.59 13.33
N ASP A 123 1.14 2.20 12.74
CA ASP A 123 1.51 3.60 12.95
C ASP A 123 1.07 4.41 11.74
N ARG A 124 -0.08 5.06 11.85
CA ARG A 124 -0.71 5.85 10.79
C ARG A 124 -0.93 7.30 11.21
N GLY A 125 -0.38 7.70 12.33
CA GLY A 125 -0.39 9.09 12.77
C GLY A 125 0.32 9.96 11.74
N LEU A 126 -0.30 11.06 11.31
CA LEU A 126 0.22 11.95 10.26
C LEU A 126 0.44 11.26 8.90
N SER A 127 -0.16 10.10 8.66
CA SER A 127 -0.16 9.50 7.33
C SER A 127 -1.13 10.25 6.40
N LEU A 128 -0.89 10.12 5.10
CA LEU A 128 -1.62 10.88 4.07
C LEU A 128 -3.12 10.57 3.97
N ILE A 129 -3.62 9.54 4.66
CA ILE A 129 -5.07 9.30 4.77
C ILE A 129 -5.80 10.39 5.56
N HIS A 130 -5.08 11.15 6.38
CA HIS A 130 -5.64 12.22 7.22
C HIS A 130 -5.48 13.61 6.61
N ILE A 131 -4.91 13.70 5.43
CA ILE A 131 -4.77 14.90 4.63
C ILE A 131 -5.78 14.86 3.50
#